data_af4182970580c129b3ffcc71b85fd610
#
_entry.id   af4182970580c129b3ffcc71b85fd610
#
_cell.length_a   1.000
_cell.length_b   1.000
_cell.length_c   1.000
_cell.angle_alpha   90.00
_cell.angle_beta   90.00
_cell.angle_gamma   90.00
#
_symmetry.space_group_name_H-M   'P 1'
#
loop_
_entity.id
_entity.type
_entity.pdbx_description
1 polymer ?
#
loop_
_entity_poly.entity_id
_entity_poly.type
_entity_poly.pdbx_seq_one_letter_code
_entity_poly.pdbx_strand_id
1 'polypeptide(L)'
;MLDHPLVNLFAHTTPAETEWRSDGLRDFFLYKDLGVAAATGGRVIAQLVKAARPPEEGTGWHHDVADFHSVRMRKGCARFMYEDQEHLVAAGDCVHQRPGIVHYLFDYSPDMEYLEVVGPADFGTVARDYPAPIPPPTPWAG
;
A
#
# COMPACT_ATOMS: atom_id res chain seq x y z
N MET A 1 7.21 -4.62 -25.74
CA MET A 1 8.59 -5.14 -25.61
C MET A 1 9.52 -4.01 -25.17
N LEU A 2 10.43 -4.31 -24.28
CA LEU A 2 11.41 -3.32 -23.84
C LEU A 2 12.56 -3.25 -24.82
N ASP A 3 13.03 -2.03 -25.12
CA ASP A 3 14.09 -1.79 -26.08
C ASP A 3 15.49 -2.02 -25.52
N HIS A 4 15.60 -2.34 -24.23
CA HIS A 4 16.86 -2.56 -23.53
C HIS A 4 16.76 -3.82 -22.67
N PRO A 5 17.88 -4.43 -22.33
CA PRO A 5 17.87 -5.60 -21.47
C PRO A 5 17.17 -5.34 -20.14
N LEU A 6 16.35 -6.29 -19.73
CA LEU A 6 15.69 -6.19 -18.42
C LEU A 6 16.71 -6.42 -17.33
N VAL A 7 16.78 -5.49 -16.38
CA VAL A 7 17.48 -5.72 -15.12
C VAL A 7 16.63 -6.68 -14.31
N ASN A 8 17.22 -7.79 -13.92
CA ASN A 8 16.53 -8.77 -13.09
C ASN A 8 17.58 -9.57 -12.33
N LEU A 9 17.91 -9.09 -11.16
CA LEU A 9 18.99 -9.61 -10.34
C LEU A 9 18.41 -10.46 -9.20
N PHE A 10 19.22 -11.38 -8.71
CA PHE A 10 18.92 -12.09 -7.49
C PHE A 10 19.01 -11.10 -6.30
N ALA A 11 18.06 -11.15 -5.39
CA ALA A 11 18.10 -10.37 -4.15
C ALA A 11 17.57 -11.22 -3.00
N HIS A 12 18.27 -11.15 -1.87
CA HIS A 12 17.83 -11.79 -0.64
C HIS A 12 17.97 -10.73 0.45
N THR A 13 16.84 -10.17 0.88
CA THR A 13 16.80 -9.08 1.86
C THR A 13 16.32 -9.62 3.19
N THR A 14 17.16 -9.49 4.21
CA THR A 14 16.80 -9.89 5.58
C THR A 14 16.28 -8.68 6.35
N PRO A 15 15.52 -8.90 7.45
CA PRO A 15 15.01 -7.77 8.24
C PRO A 15 16.10 -6.82 8.76
N ALA A 16 17.32 -7.32 8.99
CA ALA A 16 18.42 -6.50 9.50
C ALA A 16 19.03 -5.58 8.45
N GLU A 17 18.80 -5.84 7.15
CA GLU A 17 19.40 -5.10 6.06
C GLU A 17 18.56 -3.92 5.60
N THR A 18 17.36 -3.78 6.12
CA THR A 18 16.45 -2.72 5.72
C THR A 18 15.76 -2.14 6.96
N GLU A 19 15.34 -0.90 6.85
CA GLU A 19 14.79 -0.15 7.98
C GLU A 19 13.38 0.34 7.67
N TRP A 20 12.58 0.51 8.71
CA TRP A 20 11.31 1.21 8.60
C TRP A 20 11.58 2.71 8.39
N ARG A 21 10.95 3.28 7.37
CA ARG A 21 11.14 4.67 6.98
C ARG A 21 9.82 5.41 7.07
N SER A 22 9.89 6.70 7.46
CA SER A 22 8.72 7.57 7.58
C SER A 22 8.56 8.54 6.40
N ASP A 23 9.43 8.46 5.40
CA ASP A 23 9.44 9.37 4.24
C ASP A 23 8.73 8.81 3.01
N GLY A 24 7.86 7.84 3.20
CA GLY A 24 7.10 7.25 2.10
C GLY A 24 5.88 8.06 1.71
N LEU A 25 4.98 7.43 0.95
CA LEU A 25 3.83 8.09 0.34
C LEU A 25 2.88 8.74 1.36
N ARG A 26 2.66 8.08 2.49
CA ARG A 26 1.76 8.57 3.55
C ARG A 26 2.53 8.80 4.83
N ASP A 27 2.37 9.96 5.45
CA ASP A 27 3.09 10.32 6.67
C ASP A 27 2.57 9.62 7.93
N PHE A 28 1.40 8.97 7.85
CA PHE A 28 0.85 8.19 8.96
C PHE A 28 1.23 6.72 8.88
N PHE A 29 2.05 6.33 7.90
CA PHE A 29 2.55 4.96 7.73
C PHE A 29 4.07 4.91 7.81
N LEU A 30 4.58 3.73 8.14
CA LEU A 30 5.99 3.39 7.98
C LEU A 30 6.14 2.37 6.88
N TYR A 31 7.24 2.46 6.14
CA TYR A 31 7.51 1.66 4.94
C TYR A 31 8.84 0.94 5.08
N LYS A 32 8.90 -0.31 4.65
CA LYS A 32 10.11 -1.11 4.68
C LYS A 32 10.33 -1.76 3.31
N ASP A 33 11.37 -1.32 2.61
CA ASP A 33 11.72 -1.83 1.29
C ASP A 33 12.27 -3.25 1.41
N LEU A 34 11.84 -4.15 0.52
CA LEU A 34 12.27 -5.53 0.50
C LEU A 34 13.28 -5.85 -0.60
N GLY A 35 13.81 -4.82 -1.28
CA GLY A 35 14.91 -4.99 -2.23
C GLY A 35 14.49 -5.36 -3.65
N VAL A 36 13.20 -5.47 -3.92
CA VAL A 36 12.73 -5.92 -5.24
C VAL A 36 12.84 -4.82 -6.28
N ALA A 37 12.63 -3.55 -5.90
CA ALA A 37 12.72 -2.44 -6.85
C ALA A 37 14.13 -2.33 -7.45
N ALA A 38 15.16 -2.37 -6.62
CA ALA A 38 16.54 -2.33 -7.10
C ALA A 38 16.86 -3.56 -7.97
N ALA A 39 16.39 -4.73 -7.55
CA ALA A 39 16.66 -5.98 -8.27
C ALA A 39 15.99 -6.03 -9.64
N THR A 40 14.90 -5.30 -9.84
CA THR A 40 14.12 -5.31 -11.07
C THR A 40 14.30 -4.06 -11.92
N GLY A 41 15.25 -3.19 -11.56
CA GLY A 41 15.44 -1.91 -12.28
C GLY A 41 14.19 -1.01 -12.20
N GLY A 42 13.47 -1.06 -11.11
CA GLY A 42 12.29 -0.22 -10.90
C GLY A 42 10.98 -0.74 -11.49
N ARG A 43 10.96 -1.96 -12.01
CA ARG A 43 9.74 -2.50 -12.60
C ARG A 43 8.71 -2.93 -11.56
N VAL A 44 9.17 -3.34 -10.38
CA VAL A 44 8.29 -3.80 -9.29
C VAL A 44 8.86 -3.30 -7.97
N ILE A 45 8.01 -2.86 -7.08
CA ILE A 45 8.38 -2.67 -5.68
C ILE A 45 7.61 -3.66 -4.82
N ALA A 46 8.30 -4.24 -3.85
CA ALA A 46 7.69 -4.99 -2.76
C ALA A 46 8.12 -4.33 -1.45
N GLN A 47 7.15 -3.96 -0.64
CA GLN A 47 7.43 -3.27 0.61
C GLN A 47 6.41 -3.64 1.67
N LEU A 48 6.84 -3.59 2.93
CA LEU A 48 5.92 -3.67 4.05
C LEU A 48 5.45 -2.27 4.40
N VAL A 49 4.18 -2.16 4.76
CA VAL A 49 3.55 -0.91 5.19
C VAL A 49 2.89 -1.18 6.52
N LYS A 50 3.14 -0.35 7.52
CA LYS A 50 2.48 -0.48 8.81
C LYS A 50 2.02 0.86 9.36
N ALA A 51 1.04 0.80 10.26
CA ALA A 51 0.52 1.97 10.92
C ALA A 51 1.56 2.59 11.85
N ALA A 52 1.73 3.90 11.77
CA ALA A 52 2.59 4.67 12.68
C ALA A 52 1.76 5.44 13.71
N ARG A 53 0.55 5.84 13.35
CA ARG A 53 -0.36 6.59 14.21
C ARG A 53 -1.81 6.37 13.77
N PRO A 54 -2.80 6.75 14.62
CA PRO A 54 -4.21 6.52 14.30
C PRO A 54 -4.63 7.17 12.98
N PRO A 55 -5.61 6.58 12.29
CA PRO A 55 -6.20 7.22 11.12
C PRO A 55 -7.02 8.44 11.57
N GLU A 56 -6.69 9.61 11.04
CA GLU A 56 -7.45 10.84 11.27
C GLU A 56 -8.32 11.13 10.06
N GLU A 57 -7.67 11.35 8.92
CA GLU A 57 -8.36 11.63 7.67
C GLU A 57 -8.23 10.49 6.66
N GLY A 58 -7.30 9.55 6.90
CA GLY A 58 -7.02 8.47 5.96
C GLY A 58 -6.32 8.98 4.71
N THR A 59 -6.43 8.19 3.64
CA THR A 59 -5.71 8.48 2.39
C THR A 59 -6.40 9.51 1.50
N GLY A 60 -7.68 9.76 1.71
CA GLY A 60 -8.50 10.47 0.74
C GLY A 60 -8.87 9.59 -0.44
N TRP A 61 -9.85 10.05 -1.21
CA TRP A 61 -10.22 9.38 -2.46
C TRP A 61 -9.11 9.58 -3.48
N HIS A 62 -8.64 8.48 -4.08
CA HIS A 62 -7.57 8.51 -5.08
C HIS A 62 -7.60 7.26 -5.95
N HIS A 63 -6.85 7.29 -7.04
CA HIS A 63 -6.48 6.07 -7.75
C HIS A 63 -4.96 6.03 -7.93
N ASP A 64 -4.43 4.84 -8.11
CA ASP A 64 -3.01 4.65 -8.34
C ASP A 64 -2.74 4.48 -9.83
N VAL A 65 -1.66 5.11 -10.31
CA VAL A 65 -1.19 4.96 -11.68
C VAL A 65 -0.17 3.83 -11.67
N ALA A 66 -0.65 2.64 -11.91
CA ALA A 66 0.16 1.42 -11.84
C ALA A 66 -0.34 0.41 -12.88
N ASP A 67 0.53 -0.55 -13.22
CA ASP A 67 0.14 -1.67 -14.09
C ASP A 67 -0.54 -2.77 -13.29
N PHE A 68 -0.14 -2.94 -12.04
CA PHE A 68 -0.78 -3.82 -11.08
C PHE A 68 -0.45 -3.35 -9.67
N HIS A 69 -1.34 -3.68 -8.72
CA HIS A 69 -1.16 -3.33 -7.32
C HIS A 69 -1.89 -4.36 -6.45
N SER A 70 -1.14 -5.13 -5.70
CA SER A 70 -1.71 -6.15 -4.82
C SER A 70 -1.26 -5.93 -3.39
N VAL A 71 -2.16 -6.19 -2.45
CA VAL A 71 -1.95 -6.01 -1.02
C VAL A 71 -2.26 -7.31 -0.31
N ARG A 72 -1.34 -7.79 0.51
CA ARG A 72 -1.56 -8.93 1.40
C ARG A 72 -1.50 -8.46 2.84
N MET A 73 -2.63 -8.51 3.54
CA MET A 73 -2.68 -8.15 4.95
C MET A 73 -1.96 -9.20 5.79
N ARG A 74 -0.99 -8.80 6.58
CA ARG A 74 -0.18 -9.69 7.40
C ARG A 74 -0.59 -9.68 8.86
N LYS A 75 -0.90 -8.52 9.40
CA LYS A 75 -1.28 -8.33 10.81
C LYS A 75 -2.39 -7.31 10.89
N GLY A 76 -3.26 -7.47 11.87
CA GLY A 76 -4.34 -6.51 12.07
C GLY A 76 -5.33 -6.48 10.93
N CYS A 77 -5.92 -5.31 10.72
CA CYS A 77 -6.93 -5.13 9.69
C CYS A 77 -6.99 -3.67 9.24
N ALA A 78 -7.62 -3.46 8.08
CA ALA A 78 -7.89 -2.15 7.55
C ALA A 78 -9.25 -2.14 6.86
N ARG A 79 -9.91 -0.98 6.87
CA ARG A 79 -11.17 -0.78 6.17
C ARG A 79 -10.95 0.17 5.02
N PHE A 80 -11.36 -0.28 3.84
CA PHE A 80 -11.23 0.47 2.59
C PHE A 80 -12.60 0.70 1.99
N MET A 81 -12.76 1.84 1.34
CA MET A 81 -13.81 1.98 0.33
C MET A 81 -13.16 1.75 -1.03
N TYR A 82 -13.68 0.79 -1.76
CA TYR A 82 -13.36 0.60 -3.17
C TYR A 82 -14.61 1.01 -3.96
N GLU A 83 -14.57 2.22 -4.51
CA GLU A 83 -15.75 2.88 -5.07
C GLU A 83 -16.85 2.96 -4.00
N ASP A 84 -18.04 2.47 -4.25
CA ASP A 84 -19.15 2.56 -3.30
C ASP A 84 -19.24 1.36 -2.33
N GLN A 85 -18.22 0.49 -2.28
CA GLN A 85 -18.24 -0.70 -1.45
C GLN A 85 -17.17 -0.67 -0.37
N GLU A 86 -17.58 -0.93 0.88
CA GLU A 86 -16.68 -1.06 2.00
C GLU A 86 -16.14 -2.49 2.08
N HIS A 87 -14.83 -2.62 2.29
CA HIS A 87 -14.17 -3.90 2.50
C HIS A 87 -13.36 -3.87 3.78
N LEU A 88 -13.58 -4.85 4.64
CA LEU A 88 -12.70 -5.12 5.77
C LEU A 88 -11.65 -6.12 5.31
N VAL A 89 -10.40 -5.69 5.30
CA VAL A 89 -9.27 -6.51 4.90
C VAL A 89 -8.53 -6.93 6.17
N ALA A 90 -8.56 -8.21 6.48
CA ALA A 90 -8.00 -8.77 7.70
C ALA A 90 -6.78 -9.63 7.41
N ALA A 91 -6.02 -9.96 8.46
CA ALA A 91 -4.82 -10.77 8.32
C ALA A 91 -5.08 -12.05 7.52
N GLY A 92 -4.26 -12.27 6.49
CA GLY A 92 -4.41 -13.38 5.56
C GLY A 92 -5.13 -13.03 4.26
N ASP A 93 -5.87 -11.93 4.22
CA ASP A 93 -6.57 -11.52 3.01
C ASP A 93 -5.61 -10.93 1.97
N CYS A 94 -5.95 -11.12 0.72
CA CYS A 94 -5.24 -10.52 -0.40
C CYS A 94 -6.22 -9.71 -1.25
N VAL A 95 -5.86 -8.48 -1.56
CA VAL A 95 -6.65 -7.61 -2.43
C VAL A 95 -5.83 -7.26 -3.65
N HIS A 96 -6.40 -7.49 -4.83
CA HIS A 96 -5.84 -6.95 -6.06
C HIS A 96 -6.58 -5.67 -6.41
N GLN A 97 -5.87 -4.56 -6.34
CA GLN A 97 -6.43 -3.25 -6.69
C GLN A 97 -6.19 -3.03 -8.18
N ARG A 98 -7.23 -3.27 -9.00
CA ARG A 98 -7.07 -3.06 -10.45
C ARG A 98 -6.64 -1.63 -10.74
N PRO A 99 -5.84 -1.39 -11.79
CA PRO A 99 -5.44 -0.04 -12.15
C PRO A 99 -6.64 0.89 -12.32
N GLY A 100 -6.52 2.09 -11.76
CA GLY A 100 -7.55 3.12 -11.90
C GLY A 100 -8.74 3.01 -10.94
N ILE A 101 -8.82 1.97 -10.11
CA ILE A 101 -9.93 1.89 -9.14
C ILE A 101 -9.82 3.03 -8.12
N VAL A 102 -10.91 3.77 -7.97
CA VAL A 102 -10.96 4.88 -7.00
C VAL A 102 -11.24 4.30 -5.62
N HIS A 103 -10.36 4.60 -4.67
CA HIS A 103 -10.46 3.99 -3.35
C HIS A 103 -9.99 4.94 -2.25
N TYR A 104 -10.25 4.53 -1.01
CA TYR A 104 -9.98 5.33 0.18
C TYR A 104 -9.71 4.36 1.34
N LEU A 105 -8.51 4.43 1.93
CA LEU A 105 -8.21 3.73 3.17
C LEU A 105 -8.55 4.67 4.33
N PHE A 106 -9.59 4.36 5.08
CA PHE A 106 -10.11 5.28 6.09
C PHE A 106 -9.99 4.78 7.53
N ASP A 107 -9.66 3.50 7.72
CA ASP A 107 -9.57 2.92 9.06
C ASP A 107 -8.56 1.77 9.07
N TYR A 108 -7.84 1.61 10.18
CA TYR A 108 -6.92 0.50 10.37
C TYR A 108 -6.60 0.32 11.85
N SER A 109 -6.25 -0.92 12.23
CA SER A 109 -5.88 -1.25 13.59
C SER A 109 -4.47 -0.77 13.94
N PRO A 110 -4.14 -0.61 15.24
CA PRO A 110 -2.80 -0.18 15.66
C PRO A 110 -1.67 -1.09 15.18
N ASP A 111 -1.94 -2.38 15.04
CA ASP A 111 -0.96 -3.38 14.59
C ASP A 111 -1.03 -3.68 13.10
N MET A 112 -1.77 -2.88 12.33
CA MET A 112 -1.93 -3.10 10.89
C MET A 112 -0.57 -3.12 10.19
N GLU A 113 -0.34 -4.17 9.42
CA GLU A 113 0.84 -4.33 8.59
C GLU A 113 0.47 -5.14 7.36
N TYR A 114 0.83 -4.66 6.17
CA TYR A 114 0.59 -5.40 4.95
C TYR A 114 1.81 -5.40 4.04
N LEU A 115 1.86 -6.41 3.17
CA LEU A 115 2.80 -6.47 2.05
C LEU A 115 2.13 -5.84 0.84
N GLU A 116 2.81 -4.92 0.20
CA GLU A 116 2.36 -4.27 -1.03
C GLU A 116 3.31 -4.62 -2.15
N VAL A 117 2.77 -5.07 -3.29
CA VAL A 117 3.54 -5.35 -4.50
C VAL A 117 2.93 -4.55 -5.64
N VAL A 118 3.72 -3.65 -6.21
CA VAL A 118 3.24 -2.70 -7.22
C VAL A 118 4.22 -2.63 -8.39
N GLY A 119 3.70 -2.53 -9.57
CA GLY A 119 4.49 -2.23 -10.76
C GLY A 119 3.88 -1.08 -11.55
N PRO A 120 4.69 -0.08 -11.93
CA PRO A 120 6.11 0.09 -11.64
C PRO A 120 6.39 0.56 -10.21
N ALA A 121 7.66 0.50 -9.80
CA ALA A 121 8.05 0.89 -8.44
C ALA A 121 7.80 2.38 -8.14
N ASP A 122 7.89 3.22 -9.15
CA ASP A 122 7.66 4.67 -9.05
C ASP A 122 6.21 5.08 -9.35
N PHE A 123 5.27 4.17 -9.12
CA PHE A 123 3.86 4.45 -9.36
C PHE A 123 3.43 5.75 -8.65
N GLY A 124 2.51 6.48 -9.29
CA GLY A 124 1.96 7.69 -8.72
C GLY A 124 0.54 7.49 -8.22
N THR A 125 0.03 8.49 -7.50
CA THR A 125 -1.36 8.54 -7.08
C THR A 125 -1.99 9.84 -7.57
N VAL A 126 -3.29 9.79 -7.88
CA VAL A 126 -4.04 10.95 -8.33
C VAL A 126 -5.25 11.12 -7.43
N ALA A 127 -5.35 12.28 -6.79
CA ALA A 127 -6.52 12.59 -5.96
C ALA A 127 -7.77 12.65 -6.83
N ARG A 128 -8.86 12.11 -6.34
CA ARG A 128 -10.13 12.02 -7.07
C ARG A 128 -11.27 12.50 -6.18
N ASP A 129 -12.35 12.90 -6.81
CA ASP A 129 -13.62 13.10 -6.14
C ASP A 129 -14.48 11.86 -6.34
N TYR A 130 -15.18 11.45 -5.29
CA TYR A 130 -16.11 10.34 -5.37
C TYR A 130 -17.27 10.57 -4.38
N PRO A 131 -18.52 10.40 -4.80
CA PRO A 131 -19.67 10.85 -4.00
C PRO A 131 -20.06 9.95 -2.84
N ALA A 132 -19.44 8.80 -2.66
CA ALA A 132 -19.81 7.89 -1.57
C ALA A 132 -19.39 8.46 -0.21
N PRO A 133 -20.21 8.31 0.84
CA PRO A 133 -19.83 8.74 2.17
C PRO A 133 -18.74 7.84 2.75
N ILE A 134 -17.89 8.41 3.59
CA ILE A 134 -16.83 7.68 4.27
C ILE A 134 -17.24 7.47 5.73
N PRO A 135 -17.30 6.22 6.21
CA PRO A 135 -17.54 5.97 7.62
C PRO A 135 -16.43 6.55 8.49
N PRO A 136 -16.73 6.92 9.73
CA PRO A 136 -15.69 7.43 10.63
C PRO A 136 -14.71 6.31 11.00
N PRO A 137 -13.43 6.66 11.23
CA PRO A 137 -12.46 5.68 11.69
C PRO A 137 -12.75 5.25 13.13
N THR A 138 -12.26 4.06 13.48
CA THR A 138 -12.37 3.53 14.84
C THR A 138 -11.24 4.12 15.70
N PRO A 139 -11.56 4.79 16.82
CA PRO A 139 -10.51 5.31 17.69
C PRO A 139 -9.65 4.19 18.27
N TRP A 140 -8.35 4.44 18.36
CA TRP A 140 -7.46 3.50 19.04
C TRP A 140 -7.68 3.62 20.55
N ALA A 141 -7.61 2.48 21.24
CA ALA A 141 -7.66 2.45 22.69
C ALA A 141 -6.42 3.15 23.26
N GLY A 142 -6.65 4.07 24.18
CA GLY A 142 -5.59 4.87 24.79
C GLY A 142 -4.79 4.12 25.84
#